data_f513b42c99673c8fa7c55a406803cde9
#
_entry.id   f513b42c99673c8fa7c55a406803cde9
#
_cell.length_a   1.000
_cell.length_b   1.000
_cell.length_c   1.000
_cell.angle_alpha   90.00
_cell.angle_beta   90.00
_cell.angle_gamma   90.00
#
_symmetry.space_group_name_H-M   'P 1'
#
loop_
_entity.id
_entity.type
_entity.pdbx_description
1 polymer ?
#
loop_
_entity_poly.entity_id
_entity_poly.type
_entity_poly.pdbx_seq_one_letter_code
_entity_poly.pdbx_strand_id
1 'polypeptide(L)'
;MAQSLMTFRSGQSPLALILTTCAVLSSPAGGAWAGSAAFHQTETLQGITFHVQSSGEGSQQQLSITASGGKGPFTPVRQVVNGRVVGVRVADLNGNGQPEVYVFVQGAGSGSYGELVAYAVSNSSALLPISLQELSGPMAQGYQGHDQFEVVESCLARRFPIYKAGDTNAKATGGVRQICYKLRQGEAGWILRPTSVLNF
;
A
#
# COMPACT_ATOMS: atom_id res chain seq x y z
N MET A 1 37.93 -32.65 -73.39
CA MET A 1 37.87 -34.02 -73.96
C MET A 1 37.44 -34.97 -72.89
N ALA A 2 36.57 -35.86 -73.28
CA ALA A 2 36.10 -37.04 -72.58
C ALA A 2 34.97 -36.86 -71.51
N GLN A 3 33.88 -37.30 -71.99
CA GLN A 3 32.64 -37.76 -71.39
C GLN A 3 32.82 -39.09 -70.66
N SER A 4 31.98 -39.34 -69.63
CA SER A 4 31.36 -40.65 -69.36
C SER A 4 30.32 -40.52 -68.27
N LEU A 5 29.13 -40.56 -68.61
CA LEU A 5 28.08 -41.56 -68.64
C LEU A 5 27.87 -42.39 -67.36
N MET A 6 26.66 -42.14 -66.76
CA MET A 6 25.63 -43.05 -66.28
C MET A 6 25.94 -44.14 -65.27
N THR A 7 25.19 -44.19 -64.18
CA THR A 7 24.12 -45.20 -64.05
C THR A 7 23.18 -44.92 -62.95
N PHE A 8 21.92 -44.96 -63.27
CA PHE A 8 20.70 -44.94 -62.37
C PHE A 8 20.63 -46.30 -61.66
N ARG A 9 20.42 -46.26 -60.31
CA ARG A 9 19.86 -47.42 -59.60
C ARG A 9 18.79 -46.94 -58.65
N SER A 10 17.60 -47.35 -58.97
CA SER A 10 16.39 -47.34 -58.15
C SER A 10 16.55 -48.24 -56.93
N GLY A 11 16.37 -47.69 -55.76
CA GLY A 11 16.28 -48.47 -54.55
C GLY A 11 15.02 -48.00 -53.77
N GLN A 12 14.05 -48.86 -53.72
CA GLN A 12 12.79 -48.65 -52.97
C GLN A 12 13.10 -48.57 -51.48
N SER A 13 12.59 -47.50 -50.85
CA SER A 13 12.59 -47.32 -49.39
C SER A 13 11.32 -47.97 -48.80
N PRO A 14 11.41 -48.71 -47.70
CA PRO A 14 10.22 -49.11 -46.95
C PRO A 14 9.66 -47.91 -46.17
N LEU A 15 8.35 -47.73 -46.25
CA LEU A 15 7.57 -46.83 -45.40
C LEU A 15 7.71 -47.24 -43.93
N ALA A 16 8.39 -46.44 -43.16
CA ALA A 16 8.36 -46.51 -41.71
C ALA A 16 7.13 -45.73 -41.22
N LEU A 17 6.14 -46.45 -40.71
CA LEU A 17 4.95 -45.94 -40.07
C LEU A 17 5.34 -45.38 -38.69
N ILE A 18 5.48 -44.09 -38.60
CA ILE A 18 5.71 -43.40 -37.30
C ILE A 18 4.35 -43.24 -36.63
N LEU A 19 4.10 -44.08 -35.65
CA LEU A 19 2.98 -43.87 -34.67
C LEU A 19 3.33 -42.69 -33.78
N THR A 20 2.76 -41.55 -34.08
CA THR A 20 2.81 -40.39 -33.17
C THR A 20 1.85 -40.64 -32.02
N THR A 21 2.36 -41.10 -30.88
CA THR A 21 1.63 -41.09 -29.62
C THR A 21 1.46 -39.68 -29.15
N CYS A 22 0.24 -39.14 -29.29
CA CYS A 22 -0.16 -37.89 -28.66
C CYS A 22 -0.23 -38.11 -27.13
N ALA A 23 0.83 -37.71 -26.42
CA ALA A 23 0.77 -37.61 -24.96
C ALA A 23 -0.08 -36.38 -24.59
N VAL A 24 -1.30 -36.66 -24.14
CA VAL A 24 -2.16 -35.62 -23.53
C VAL A 24 -1.54 -35.29 -22.19
N LEU A 25 -0.78 -34.19 -22.13
CA LEU A 25 -0.35 -33.56 -20.89
C LEU A 25 -1.58 -32.93 -20.25
N SER A 26 -2.21 -33.64 -19.33
CA SER A 26 -3.17 -33.09 -18.40
C SER A 26 -2.43 -32.18 -17.44
N SER A 27 -2.45 -30.87 -17.72
CA SER A 27 -2.04 -29.86 -16.77
C SER A 27 -2.97 -29.91 -15.56
N PRO A 28 -2.45 -30.06 -14.33
CA PRO A 28 -3.29 -29.84 -13.17
C PRO A 28 -3.70 -28.37 -13.20
N ALA A 29 -5.00 -28.10 -13.24
CA ALA A 29 -5.56 -26.78 -12.97
C ALA A 29 -5.27 -26.47 -11.50
N GLY A 30 -4.08 -25.95 -11.24
CA GLY A 30 -3.75 -25.31 -9.98
C GLY A 30 -4.62 -24.08 -9.90
N GLY A 31 -5.67 -24.14 -9.09
CA GLY A 31 -6.46 -22.96 -8.72
C GLY A 31 -5.51 -21.92 -8.17
N ALA A 32 -5.26 -20.87 -8.93
CA ALA A 32 -4.63 -19.68 -8.42
C ALA A 32 -5.60 -19.11 -7.38
N TRP A 33 -5.30 -19.36 -6.12
CA TRP A 33 -5.90 -18.62 -5.01
C TRP A 33 -5.53 -17.17 -5.25
N ALA A 34 -6.52 -16.35 -5.57
CA ALA A 34 -6.35 -14.90 -5.62
C ALA A 34 -6.12 -14.43 -4.18
N GLY A 35 -4.91 -14.59 -3.69
CA GLY A 35 -4.48 -13.98 -2.46
C GLY A 35 -4.64 -12.47 -2.61
N SER A 36 -5.18 -11.81 -1.60
CA SER A 36 -5.22 -10.34 -1.51
C SER A 36 -3.85 -9.80 -1.91
N ALA A 37 -3.81 -8.88 -2.88
CA ALA A 37 -2.56 -8.36 -3.41
C ALA A 37 -1.70 -7.83 -2.26
N ALA A 38 -0.53 -8.41 -2.07
CA ALA A 38 0.42 -7.97 -1.07
C ALA A 38 0.83 -6.53 -1.41
N PHE A 39 0.71 -5.62 -0.44
CA PHE A 39 1.24 -4.26 -0.59
C PHE A 39 2.73 -4.26 -0.28
N HIS A 40 3.49 -3.59 -1.12
CA HIS A 40 4.92 -3.37 -0.89
C HIS A 40 5.32 -2.00 -1.44
N GLN A 41 5.92 -1.16 -0.61
CA GLN A 41 6.45 0.14 -1.03
C GLN A 41 7.74 0.44 -0.26
N THR A 42 8.69 1.06 -0.95
CA THR A 42 9.96 1.53 -0.37
C THR A 42 10.08 3.02 -0.62
N GLU A 43 10.37 3.77 0.44
CA GLU A 43 10.55 5.22 0.40
C GLU A 43 11.83 5.60 1.15
N THR A 44 12.53 6.61 0.66
CA THR A 44 13.77 7.10 1.28
C THR A 44 13.72 8.61 1.46
N LEU A 45 14.04 9.08 2.66
CA LEU A 45 14.18 10.48 2.98
C LEU A 45 15.30 10.67 4.02
N GLN A 46 16.12 11.70 3.87
CA GLN A 46 17.18 12.07 4.83
C GLN A 46 18.10 10.90 5.23
N GLY A 47 18.41 10.01 4.26
CA GLY A 47 19.29 8.85 4.48
C GLY A 47 18.66 7.67 5.21
N ILE A 48 17.37 7.73 5.54
CA ILE A 48 16.60 6.62 6.08
C ILE A 48 15.71 6.04 4.99
N THR A 49 15.80 4.73 4.80
CA THR A 49 14.97 3.96 3.86
C THR A 49 13.95 3.14 4.64
N PHE A 50 12.68 3.32 4.33
CA PHE A 50 11.57 2.56 4.89
C PHE A 50 11.10 1.51 3.87
N HIS A 51 10.93 0.27 4.33
CA HIS A 51 10.27 -0.79 3.59
C HIS A 51 8.96 -1.11 4.31
N VAL A 52 7.86 -0.88 3.64
CA VAL A 52 6.51 -1.13 4.17
C VAL A 52 5.88 -2.25 3.38
N GLN A 53 5.42 -3.28 4.07
CA GLN A 53 4.79 -4.45 3.48
C GLN A 53 3.52 -4.79 4.24
N SER A 54 2.49 -5.22 3.53
CA SER A 54 1.35 -5.86 4.17
C SER A 54 0.96 -7.13 3.44
N SER A 55 0.45 -8.10 4.19
CA SER A 55 -0.03 -9.38 3.69
C SER A 55 -1.22 -9.84 4.51
N GLY A 56 -2.05 -10.68 3.93
CA GLY A 56 -3.25 -11.22 4.58
C GLY A 56 -4.45 -11.20 3.64
N GLU A 57 -5.49 -11.89 4.06
CA GLU A 57 -6.75 -12.01 3.34
C GLU A 57 -7.90 -11.41 4.16
N GLY A 58 -8.94 -10.93 3.46
CA GLY A 58 -10.14 -10.39 4.10
C GLY A 58 -9.97 -8.99 4.66
N SER A 59 -10.57 -8.78 5.84
CA SER A 59 -10.66 -7.45 6.47
C SER A 59 -9.48 -7.07 7.35
N GLN A 60 -8.51 -7.95 7.53
CA GLN A 60 -7.32 -7.70 8.34
C GLN A 60 -6.04 -8.04 7.57
N GLN A 61 -5.01 -7.24 7.74
CA GLN A 61 -3.69 -7.47 7.18
C GLN A 61 -2.61 -7.40 8.26
N GLN A 62 -1.54 -8.19 8.06
CA GLN A 62 -0.31 -8.06 8.83
C GLN A 62 0.54 -6.95 8.19
N LEU A 63 0.76 -5.88 8.90
CA LEU A 63 1.63 -4.78 8.47
C LEU A 63 3.03 -4.96 9.08
N SER A 64 4.05 -4.79 8.24
CA SER A 64 5.45 -4.74 8.65
C SER A 64 6.09 -3.46 8.12
N ILE A 65 6.73 -2.71 9.01
CA ILE A 65 7.54 -1.53 8.68
C ILE A 65 8.96 -1.81 9.17
N THR A 66 9.91 -1.80 8.25
CA THR A 66 11.35 -1.85 8.56
C THR A 66 12.01 -0.58 8.08
N ALA A 67 13.03 -0.14 8.79
CA ALA A 67 13.84 1.00 8.41
C ALA A 67 15.32 0.63 8.38
N SER A 68 16.07 1.28 7.52
CA SER A 68 17.52 1.13 7.39
C SER A 68 18.19 2.47 7.11
N GLY A 69 19.48 2.54 7.25
CA GLY A 69 20.23 3.80 7.25
C GLY A 69 20.35 4.37 8.68
N GLY A 70 20.79 5.60 8.81
CA GLY A 70 20.95 6.22 10.12
C GLY A 70 22.14 5.71 10.93
N LYS A 71 22.06 5.80 12.26
CA LYS A 71 23.17 5.54 13.19
C LYS A 71 23.23 4.12 13.74
N GLY A 72 22.19 3.31 13.52
CA GLY A 72 22.11 1.96 14.06
C GLY A 72 20.92 1.19 13.48
N PRO A 73 20.78 -0.09 13.88
CA PRO A 73 19.67 -0.91 13.42
C PRO A 73 18.34 -0.44 14.03
N PHE A 74 17.29 -0.42 13.22
CA PHE A 74 15.94 -0.20 13.68
C PHE A 74 15.26 -1.50 14.09
N THR A 75 14.47 -1.45 15.15
CA THR A 75 13.56 -2.56 15.47
C THR A 75 12.39 -2.55 14.51
N PRO A 76 12.11 -3.65 13.79
CA PRO A 76 10.95 -3.73 12.91
C PRO A 76 9.64 -3.57 13.68
N VAL A 77 8.71 -2.78 13.11
CA VAL A 77 7.34 -2.71 13.59
C VAL A 77 6.52 -3.80 12.89
N ARG A 78 5.73 -4.55 13.65
CA ARG A 78 4.77 -5.52 13.15
C ARG A 78 3.48 -5.41 13.91
N GLN A 79 2.37 -5.26 13.17
CA GLN A 79 1.03 -5.16 13.77
C GLN A 79 -0.05 -5.60 12.79
N VAL A 80 -1.22 -5.95 13.32
CA VAL A 80 -2.43 -6.16 12.53
C VAL A 80 -3.09 -4.81 12.28
N VAL A 81 -3.56 -4.61 11.04
CA VAL A 81 -4.39 -3.46 10.67
C VAL A 81 -5.76 -3.94 10.21
N ASN A 82 -6.83 -3.17 10.52
CA ASN A 82 -8.20 -3.52 10.18
C ASN A 82 -8.58 -2.88 8.83
N GLY A 83 -8.10 -3.49 7.76
CA GLY A 83 -8.31 -2.98 6.41
C GLY A 83 -7.16 -3.33 5.50
N ARG A 84 -7.11 -2.62 4.38
CA ARG A 84 -6.08 -2.78 3.36
C ARG A 84 -5.16 -1.55 3.37
N VAL A 85 -3.85 -1.78 3.34
CA VAL A 85 -2.88 -0.72 3.09
C VAL A 85 -3.06 -0.20 1.66
N VAL A 86 -3.26 1.11 1.51
CA VAL A 86 -3.54 1.77 0.22
C VAL A 86 -2.47 2.76 -0.19
N GLY A 87 -1.55 3.11 0.69
CA GLY A 87 -0.45 4.02 0.38
C GLY A 87 0.52 4.23 1.53
N VAL A 88 1.68 4.74 1.18
CA VAL A 88 2.74 5.14 2.12
C VAL A 88 3.28 6.49 1.67
N ARG A 89 3.62 7.34 2.63
CA ARG A 89 4.40 8.56 2.43
C ARG A 89 5.46 8.68 3.51
N VAL A 90 6.57 9.27 3.13
CA VAL A 90 7.64 9.65 4.04
C VAL A 90 7.84 11.16 3.95
N ALA A 91 7.89 11.82 5.09
CA ALA A 91 8.05 13.27 5.19
C ALA A 91 8.76 13.65 6.49
N ASP A 92 9.19 14.89 6.59
CA ASP A 92 9.65 15.52 7.83
C ASP A 92 8.70 16.69 8.15
N LEU A 93 7.52 16.34 8.73
CA LEU A 93 6.45 17.32 8.95
C LEU A 93 6.73 18.25 10.13
N ASN A 94 7.66 17.92 11.00
CA ASN A 94 8.04 18.77 12.12
C ASN A 94 9.34 19.56 11.87
N GLY A 95 10.05 19.27 10.75
CA GLY A 95 11.26 19.98 10.33
C GLY A 95 12.48 19.71 11.20
N ASN A 96 12.53 18.55 11.87
CA ASN A 96 13.61 18.22 12.81
C ASN A 96 14.82 17.52 12.14
N GLY A 97 14.77 17.27 10.83
CA GLY A 97 15.80 16.58 10.07
C GLY A 97 15.76 15.06 10.22
N GLN A 98 14.70 14.50 10.82
CA GLN A 98 14.46 13.06 10.90
C GLN A 98 13.08 12.74 10.30
N PRO A 99 13.00 11.77 9.37
CA PRO A 99 11.77 11.54 8.65
C PRO A 99 10.73 10.78 9.48
N GLU A 100 9.48 10.95 9.10
CA GLU A 100 8.36 10.14 9.53
C GLU A 100 7.84 9.27 8.38
N VAL A 101 7.30 8.10 8.71
CA VAL A 101 6.57 7.23 7.79
C VAL A 101 5.08 7.23 8.12
N TYR A 102 4.25 7.41 7.10
CA TYR A 102 2.79 7.46 7.18
C TYR A 102 2.21 6.36 6.30
N VAL A 103 1.54 5.39 6.90
CA VAL A 103 0.90 4.26 6.22
C VAL A 103 -0.61 4.46 6.25
N PHE A 104 -1.23 4.54 5.09
CA PHE A 104 -2.66 4.76 4.93
C PHE A 104 -3.38 3.42 4.79
N VAL A 105 -4.35 3.19 5.67
CA VAL A 105 -5.15 1.98 5.71
C VAL A 105 -6.61 2.32 5.40
N GLN A 106 -7.23 1.58 4.51
CA GLN A 106 -8.64 1.71 4.19
C GLN A 106 -9.42 0.52 4.77
N GLY A 107 -10.37 0.81 5.64
CA GLY A 107 -11.23 -0.19 6.25
C GLY A 107 -12.08 -0.94 5.21
N ALA A 108 -12.34 -2.21 5.46
CA ALA A 108 -13.06 -3.10 4.55
C ALA A 108 -14.59 -2.88 4.53
N GLY A 109 -15.14 -2.10 5.46
CA GLY A 109 -16.58 -1.80 5.54
C GLY A 109 -17.04 -0.81 4.47
N SER A 110 -18.35 -0.72 4.28
CA SER A 110 -18.99 0.18 3.28
C SER A 110 -18.65 1.66 3.47
N GLY A 111 -18.32 2.10 4.68
CA GLY A 111 -17.86 3.46 4.96
C GLY A 111 -16.40 3.69 4.63
N SER A 112 -15.61 2.65 4.32
CA SER A 112 -14.19 2.75 3.99
C SER A 112 -13.44 3.70 4.93
N TYR A 113 -13.66 3.54 6.25
CA TYR A 113 -13.03 4.38 7.26
C TYR A 113 -11.51 4.29 7.17
N GLY A 114 -10.87 5.45 7.10
CA GLY A 114 -9.42 5.52 7.03
C GLY A 114 -8.76 5.41 8.40
N GLU A 115 -7.73 4.58 8.49
CA GLU A 115 -6.83 4.47 9.62
C GLU A 115 -5.43 4.93 9.21
N LEU A 116 -4.71 5.56 10.12
CA LEU A 116 -3.33 5.97 9.95
C LEU A 116 -2.43 5.19 10.87
N VAL A 117 -1.43 4.52 10.32
CA VAL A 117 -0.30 3.98 11.09
C VAL A 117 0.92 4.82 10.76
N ALA A 118 1.50 5.48 11.77
CA ALA A 118 2.61 6.37 11.53
C ALA A 118 3.68 6.30 12.61
N TYR A 119 4.94 6.50 12.20
CA TYR A 119 6.11 6.47 13.08
C TYR A 119 7.09 7.56 12.72
N ALA A 120 7.64 8.21 13.74
CA ALA A 120 8.75 9.16 13.62
C ALA A 120 10.08 8.47 13.90
N VAL A 121 11.09 8.78 13.11
CA VAL A 121 12.47 8.41 13.45
C VAL A 121 12.93 9.24 14.66
N SER A 122 13.58 8.60 15.61
CA SER A 122 14.20 9.25 16.77
C SER A 122 15.65 8.81 16.89
N ASN A 123 16.55 9.77 17.10
CA ASN A 123 17.98 9.56 17.23
C ASN A 123 18.61 8.73 16.09
N SER A 124 17.95 8.71 14.93
CA SER A 124 18.34 7.95 13.72
C SER A 124 18.46 6.44 13.95
N SER A 125 17.74 5.86 14.94
CA SER A 125 17.80 4.43 15.27
C SER A 125 16.53 3.85 15.88
N ALA A 126 15.52 4.65 16.20
CA ALA A 126 14.26 4.18 16.77
C ALA A 126 13.06 4.69 15.98
N LEU A 127 11.98 3.92 15.95
CA LEU A 127 10.67 4.30 15.42
C LEU A 127 9.72 4.53 16.59
N LEU A 128 9.29 5.78 16.77
CA LEU A 128 8.34 6.18 17.80
C LEU A 128 6.96 6.35 17.18
N PRO A 129 5.90 5.81 17.77
CA PRO A 129 4.56 5.92 17.22
C PRO A 129 4.07 7.37 17.20
N ILE A 130 3.31 7.69 16.16
CA ILE A 130 2.62 8.97 16.00
C ILE A 130 1.13 8.71 16.14
N SER A 131 0.47 9.41 17.06
CA SER A 131 -0.98 9.37 17.21
C SER A 131 -1.64 10.39 16.29
N LEU A 132 -2.81 10.04 15.73
CA LEU A 132 -3.68 10.98 15.03
C LEU A 132 -4.79 11.42 15.99
N GLN A 133 -4.95 12.73 16.21
CA GLN A 133 -6.06 13.25 16.99
C GLN A 133 -7.39 12.93 16.30
N GLU A 134 -8.30 12.30 17.04
CA GLU A 134 -9.60 11.92 16.53
C GLU A 134 -10.47 13.13 16.16
N LEU A 135 -11.38 12.90 15.22
CA LEU A 135 -12.37 13.88 14.84
C LEU A 135 -13.35 14.09 15.99
N SER A 136 -13.61 15.35 16.33
CA SER A 136 -14.56 15.71 17.36
C SER A 136 -15.25 17.04 17.06
N GLY A 137 -16.40 17.29 17.70
CA GLY A 137 -17.13 18.52 17.55
C GLY A 137 -17.46 18.88 16.09
N PRO A 138 -17.29 20.15 15.67
CA PRO A 138 -17.61 20.58 14.31
C PRO A 138 -16.82 19.85 13.22
N MET A 139 -15.60 19.34 13.51
CA MET A 139 -14.81 18.58 12.55
C MET A 139 -15.40 17.21 12.21
N ALA A 140 -16.13 16.61 13.16
CA ALA A 140 -16.77 15.31 12.97
C ALA A 140 -18.18 15.41 12.35
N GLN A 141 -18.73 16.63 12.22
CA GLN A 141 -20.09 16.79 11.72
C GLN A 141 -20.21 16.32 10.27
N GLY A 142 -21.16 15.39 10.01
CA GLY A 142 -21.41 14.81 8.71
C GLY A 142 -20.35 13.77 8.27
N TYR A 143 -19.45 13.34 9.15
CA TYR A 143 -18.45 12.33 8.85
C TYR A 143 -19.05 10.91 8.87
N GLN A 144 -18.86 10.15 7.78
CA GLN A 144 -19.26 8.74 7.66
C GLN A 144 -18.16 7.89 6.97
N GLY A 145 -16.90 8.28 7.10
CA GLY A 145 -15.77 7.57 6.47
C GLY A 145 -15.40 8.10 5.09
N HIS A 146 -14.95 7.20 4.22
CA HIS A 146 -14.42 7.50 2.88
C HIS A 146 -13.21 8.43 2.91
N ASP A 147 -12.35 8.21 3.89
CA ASP A 147 -11.16 9.02 4.12
C ASP A 147 -10.12 8.86 3.01
N GLN A 148 -9.50 9.96 2.68
CA GLN A 148 -8.32 10.04 1.84
C GLN A 148 -7.24 10.79 2.60
N PHE A 149 -6.08 10.16 2.76
CA PHE A 149 -4.91 10.79 3.37
C PHE A 149 -3.86 11.10 2.32
N GLU A 150 -3.19 12.24 2.48
CA GLU A 150 -2.05 12.62 1.68
C GLU A 150 -1.13 13.56 2.47
N VAL A 151 0.17 13.48 2.24
CA VAL A 151 1.11 14.49 2.73
C VAL A 151 1.16 15.62 1.71
N VAL A 152 0.82 16.82 2.15
CA VAL A 152 0.80 18.03 1.31
C VAL A 152 1.64 19.09 1.99
N GLU A 153 2.73 19.51 1.34
CA GLU A 153 3.70 20.46 1.89
C GLU A 153 4.19 20.04 3.29
N SER A 154 3.76 20.74 4.31
CA SER A 154 4.16 20.51 5.70
C SER A 154 3.00 20.03 6.57
N CYS A 155 2.01 19.35 6.00
CA CYS A 155 0.90 18.76 6.76
C CYS A 155 0.44 17.41 6.21
N LEU A 156 -0.13 16.59 7.09
CA LEU A 156 -0.94 15.48 6.69
C LEU A 156 -2.36 15.99 6.43
N ALA A 157 -2.82 15.93 5.18
CA ALA A 157 -4.18 16.25 4.80
C ALA A 157 -5.07 15.00 4.93
N ARG A 158 -6.20 15.14 5.61
CA ARG A 158 -7.29 14.15 5.66
C ARG A 158 -8.49 14.74 4.96
N ARG A 159 -9.02 14.09 3.93
CA ARG A 159 -10.22 14.49 3.18
C ARG A 159 -11.30 13.45 3.34
N PHE A 160 -12.53 13.89 3.43
CA PHE A 160 -13.70 13.01 3.43
C PHE A 160 -14.96 13.77 2.99
N PRO A 161 -15.97 13.08 2.41
CA PRO A 161 -17.23 13.68 2.06
C PRO A 161 -18.07 14.03 3.31
N ILE A 162 -18.84 15.12 3.22
CA ILE A 162 -19.75 15.55 4.28
C ILE A 162 -21.16 15.07 3.94
N TYR A 163 -21.75 14.29 4.84
CA TYR A 163 -23.11 13.78 4.72
C TYR A 163 -24.10 14.70 5.41
N LYS A 164 -25.20 15.00 4.73
CA LYS A 164 -26.38 15.71 5.27
C LYS A 164 -27.45 14.71 5.71
N ALA A 165 -28.42 15.18 6.47
CA ALA A 165 -29.58 14.38 6.83
C ALA A 165 -30.30 13.88 5.56
N GLY A 166 -30.56 12.58 5.49
CA GLY A 166 -31.18 11.94 4.33
C GLY A 166 -30.22 11.47 3.23
N ASP A 167 -28.92 11.77 3.33
CA ASP A 167 -27.93 11.23 2.41
C ASP A 167 -27.75 9.71 2.59
N THR A 168 -27.49 9.03 1.50
CA THR A 168 -27.08 7.61 1.53
C THR A 168 -25.57 7.50 1.56
N ASN A 169 -25.04 6.34 2.02
CA ASN A 169 -23.60 6.09 2.05
C ASN A 169 -22.91 6.26 0.68
N ALA A 170 -23.64 6.02 -0.42
CA ALA A 170 -23.14 6.18 -1.79
C ALA A 170 -23.19 7.63 -2.29
N LYS A 171 -23.90 8.54 -1.63
CA LYS A 171 -24.14 9.89 -2.13
C LYS A 171 -24.15 10.91 -1.00
N ALA A 172 -23.02 11.48 -0.70
CA ALA A 172 -22.87 12.65 0.16
C ALA A 172 -23.21 13.93 -0.62
N THR A 173 -23.96 14.85 0.00
CA THR A 173 -24.36 16.11 -0.64
C THR A 173 -23.82 17.36 0.09
N GLY A 174 -23.01 17.17 1.14
CA GLY A 174 -22.46 18.26 1.94
C GLY A 174 -21.14 18.84 1.45
N GLY A 175 -20.63 18.37 0.30
CA GLY A 175 -19.30 18.72 -0.17
C GLY A 175 -18.20 17.85 0.45
N VAL A 176 -16.99 18.35 0.47
CA VAL A 176 -15.80 17.66 0.99
C VAL A 176 -15.19 18.50 2.11
N ARG A 177 -14.81 17.84 3.20
CA ARG A 177 -13.99 18.45 4.26
C ARG A 177 -12.54 18.02 4.09
N GLN A 178 -11.64 18.99 4.16
CA GLN A 178 -10.21 18.75 4.28
C GLN A 178 -9.72 19.30 5.61
N ILE A 179 -8.98 18.49 6.34
CA ILE A 179 -8.32 18.87 7.60
C ILE A 179 -6.82 18.70 7.40
N CYS A 180 -6.06 19.74 7.70
CA CYS A 180 -4.61 19.70 7.73
C CYS A 180 -4.15 19.45 9.18
N TYR A 181 -3.34 18.42 9.36
CA TYR A 181 -2.74 18.06 10.66
C TYR A 181 -1.25 18.38 10.64
N LYS A 182 -0.79 19.04 11.69
CA LYS A 182 0.64 19.26 11.94
C LYS A 182 1.14 18.29 13.01
N LEU A 183 2.35 17.78 12.80
CA LEU A 183 3.01 16.95 13.79
C LEU A 183 3.51 17.82 14.95
N ARG A 184 3.16 17.45 16.17
CA ARG A 184 3.52 18.16 17.40
C ARG A 184 3.97 17.16 18.47
N GLN A 185 4.78 17.62 19.38
CA GLN A 185 5.09 16.85 20.58
C GLN A 185 3.87 16.85 21.51
N GLY A 186 3.44 15.68 21.94
CA GLY A 186 2.40 15.46 22.94
C GLY A 186 3.03 15.00 24.26
N GLU A 187 2.18 14.66 25.25
CA GLU A 187 2.64 14.19 26.57
C GLU A 187 3.33 12.82 26.49
N ALA A 188 2.80 11.91 25.65
CA ALA A 188 3.28 10.53 25.53
C ALA A 188 4.01 10.24 24.19
N GLY A 189 4.43 11.27 23.46
CA GLY A 189 5.11 11.11 22.17
C GLY A 189 4.59 12.07 21.11
N TRP A 190 4.67 11.69 19.85
CA TRP A 190 4.25 12.52 18.74
C TRP A 190 2.75 12.41 18.47
N ILE A 191 2.11 13.53 18.14
CA ILE A 191 0.70 13.62 17.80
C ILE A 191 0.46 14.55 16.61
N LEU A 192 -0.34 14.12 15.68
CA LEU A 192 -0.89 14.92 14.59
C LEU A 192 -2.13 15.68 15.09
N ARG A 193 -2.01 17.00 15.21
CA ARG A 193 -3.09 17.89 15.66
C ARG A 193 -3.66 18.68 14.49
N PRO A 194 -5.01 18.83 14.39
CA PRO A 194 -5.63 19.65 13.36
C PRO A 194 -5.22 21.12 13.51
N THR A 195 -4.93 21.79 12.42
CA THR A 195 -4.52 23.20 12.38
C THR A 195 -5.38 24.03 11.45
N SER A 196 -5.98 23.43 10.44
CA SER A 196 -6.93 24.11 9.55
C SER A 196 -7.99 23.14 9.05
N VAL A 197 -9.18 23.66 8.83
CA VAL A 197 -10.33 22.93 8.27
C VAL A 197 -10.91 23.74 7.12
N LEU A 198 -11.05 23.11 5.96
CA LEU A 198 -11.65 23.68 4.77
C LEU A 198 -12.83 22.80 4.34
N ASN A 199 -13.92 23.44 3.90
CA ASN A 199 -15.06 22.76 3.24
C ASN A 199 -15.20 23.34 1.83
N PHE A 200 -15.44 22.50 0.85
CA PHE A 200 -15.61 22.89 -0.55
C PHE A 200 -16.51 21.91 -1.32
#